data_10625fd97fa6b73f0391ab380b2564cc
#
_entry.id   10625fd97fa6b73f0391ab380b2564cc
#
_cell.length_a   1.000
_cell.length_b   1.000
_cell.length_c   1.000
_cell.angle_alpha   90.00
_cell.angle_beta   90.00
_cell.angle_gamma   90.00
#
_symmetry.space_group_name_H-M   'P 1'
#
loop_
_entity.id
_entity.type
_entity.pdbx_description
1 polymer ?
#
loop_
_entity_poly.entity_id
_entity_poly.type
_entity_poly.pdbx_seq_one_letter_code
_entity_poly.pdbx_strand_id
1 'polypeptide(L)'
;GRTYAKEAARILSLYAKYNRRVTPEMLNAKTYSFNYGEWERVVNEYNTLALDAHNLGFLLPSEYRDAYDQLISFPVQACSNLYNMYYAQAKNQALAAKKDPEANYWANKVASCFQRDSILTDYYHKTISDGKWNHLMSQIHIGYTSWNNPEKRTMPKITRVPERSVPYTFKETKGYVSIEAEHFTRAVSEGKTTWSIIPGFGKTLSGIT
;
A
#
# COMPACT_ATOMS: atom_id res chain seq x y z
N GLY A 1 0.84 31.47 8.49
CA GLY A 1 -0.26 31.07 9.38
C GLY A 1 -1.52 30.61 8.67
N ARG A 2 -2.30 31.50 8.06
CA ARG A 2 -3.64 31.17 7.48
C ARG A 2 -3.60 30.17 6.32
N THR A 3 -2.56 30.19 5.50
CA THR A 3 -2.42 29.28 4.34
C THR A 3 -2.27 27.83 4.81
N TYR A 4 -1.39 27.57 5.76
CA TYR A 4 -1.18 26.21 6.30
C TYR A 4 -2.41 25.69 7.05
N ALA A 5 -3.10 26.56 7.80
CA ALA A 5 -4.32 26.19 8.51
C ALA A 5 -5.44 25.75 7.56
N LYS A 6 -5.62 26.41 6.42
CA LYS A 6 -6.62 26.01 5.41
C LYS A 6 -6.31 24.63 4.84
N GLU A 7 -5.06 24.38 4.49
CA GLU A 7 -4.65 23.11 3.92
C GLU A 7 -4.74 21.96 4.95
N ALA A 8 -4.31 22.19 6.18
CA ALA A 8 -4.49 21.25 7.29
C ALA A 8 -5.96 20.91 7.52
N ALA A 9 -6.84 21.91 7.51
CA ALA A 9 -8.28 21.71 7.65
C ALA A 9 -8.87 20.92 6.46
N ARG A 10 -8.39 21.16 5.23
CA ARG A 10 -8.80 20.39 4.04
C ARG A 10 -8.42 18.91 4.20
N ILE A 11 -7.17 18.63 4.57
CA ILE A 11 -6.65 17.28 4.76
C ILE A 11 -7.48 16.55 5.84
N LEU A 12 -7.69 17.19 6.98
CA LEU A 12 -8.47 16.61 8.08
C LEU A 12 -9.93 16.34 7.67
N SER A 13 -10.54 17.26 6.92
CA SER A 13 -11.91 17.10 6.41
C SER A 13 -12.02 15.93 5.43
N LEU A 14 -11.04 15.76 4.54
CA LEU A 14 -11.02 14.63 3.62
C LEU A 14 -10.74 13.31 4.35
N TYR A 15 -9.83 13.30 5.32
CA TYR A 15 -9.58 12.14 6.18
C TYR A 15 -10.88 11.69 6.87
N ALA A 16 -11.58 12.61 7.53
CA ALA A 16 -12.85 12.33 8.18
C ALA A 16 -13.91 11.82 7.18
N LYS A 17 -14.00 12.42 6.00
CA LYS A 17 -14.91 11.99 4.93
C LYS A 17 -14.60 10.56 4.47
N TYR A 18 -13.33 10.21 4.28
CA TYR A 18 -12.94 8.90 3.78
C TYR A 18 -13.16 7.80 4.82
N ASN A 19 -12.84 8.06 6.08
CA ASN A 19 -13.08 7.12 7.18
C ASN A 19 -14.58 6.84 7.47
N ARG A 20 -15.49 7.71 7.01
CA ARG A 20 -16.93 7.43 7.09
C ARG A 20 -17.41 6.33 6.15
N ARG A 21 -16.61 5.89 5.18
CA ARG A 21 -16.98 4.80 4.25
C ARG A 21 -16.98 3.45 4.96
N VAL A 22 -15.94 3.19 5.71
CA VAL A 22 -15.78 1.99 6.54
C VAL A 22 -14.76 2.30 7.64
N THR A 23 -14.99 1.79 8.83
CA THR A 23 -14.01 1.92 9.91
C THR A 23 -12.79 1.04 9.62
N PRO A 24 -11.59 1.47 10.00
CA PRO A 24 -10.36 0.70 9.75
C PRO A 24 -10.43 -0.73 10.27
N GLU A 25 -11.09 -0.98 11.39
CA GLU A 25 -11.26 -2.30 12.01
C GLU A 25 -12.10 -3.25 11.15
N MET A 26 -13.01 -2.72 10.35
CA MET A 26 -13.89 -3.51 9.47
C MET A 26 -13.36 -3.62 8.04
N LEU A 27 -12.23 -2.95 7.75
CA LEU A 27 -11.62 -2.98 6.42
C LEU A 27 -10.99 -4.35 6.15
N ASN A 28 -11.25 -4.90 4.96
CA ASN A 28 -10.70 -6.16 4.51
C ASN A 28 -10.65 -6.23 2.97
N ALA A 29 -10.06 -7.28 2.42
CA ALA A 29 -9.90 -7.45 0.98
C ALA A 29 -11.20 -7.49 0.15
N LYS A 30 -12.36 -7.70 0.80
CA LYS A 30 -13.68 -7.77 0.16
C LYS A 30 -14.49 -6.49 0.35
N THR A 31 -13.94 -5.48 1.03
CA THR A 31 -14.68 -4.24 1.36
C THR A 31 -15.12 -3.48 0.10
N TYR A 32 -14.30 -3.47 -0.93
CA TYR A 32 -14.58 -2.80 -2.20
C TYR A 32 -14.44 -3.77 -3.36
N SER A 33 -15.04 -3.43 -4.50
CA SER A 33 -14.99 -4.19 -5.73
C SER A 33 -13.91 -3.66 -6.68
N PHE A 34 -13.40 -4.54 -7.55
CA PHE A 34 -12.60 -4.12 -8.71
C PHE A 34 -13.49 -3.61 -9.87
N ASN A 35 -14.79 -3.84 -9.79
CA ASN A 35 -15.71 -3.36 -10.80
C ASN A 35 -15.70 -1.83 -10.83
N TYR A 36 -15.66 -1.27 -12.02
CA TYR A 36 -15.61 0.19 -12.26
C TYR A 36 -14.45 0.90 -11.55
N GLY A 37 -13.38 0.17 -11.19
CA GLY A 37 -12.20 0.73 -10.54
C GLY A 37 -12.47 1.27 -9.13
N GLU A 38 -13.41 0.69 -8.39
CA GLU A 38 -13.78 1.19 -7.06
C GLU A 38 -12.60 1.09 -6.09
N TRP A 39 -11.93 -0.08 -5.98
CA TRP A 39 -10.77 -0.27 -5.14
C TRP A 39 -9.64 0.72 -5.50
N GLU A 40 -9.32 0.80 -6.79
CA GLU A 40 -8.26 1.69 -7.31
C GLU A 40 -8.54 3.15 -6.95
N ARG A 41 -9.77 3.60 -7.14
CA ARG A 41 -10.18 4.97 -6.81
C ARG A 41 -10.01 5.27 -5.32
N VAL A 42 -10.50 4.37 -4.46
CA VAL A 42 -10.43 4.57 -3.00
C VAL A 42 -9.00 4.60 -2.50
N VAL A 43 -8.15 3.70 -2.98
CA VAL A 43 -6.72 3.68 -2.59
C VAL A 43 -6.00 4.91 -3.12
N ASN A 44 -6.26 5.33 -4.34
CA ASN A 44 -5.65 6.53 -4.92
C ASN A 44 -6.05 7.81 -4.16
N GLU A 45 -7.30 7.91 -3.70
CA GLU A 45 -7.74 9.01 -2.85
C GLU A 45 -6.94 9.07 -1.54
N TYR A 46 -6.72 7.93 -0.87
CA TYR A 46 -5.89 7.89 0.35
C TYR A 46 -4.41 8.14 0.06
N ASN A 47 -3.87 7.65 -1.05
CA ASN A 47 -2.48 7.90 -1.43
C ASN A 47 -2.23 9.39 -1.72
N THR A 48 -3.15 10.04 -2.43
CA THR A 48 -3.09 11.48 -2.68
C THR A 48 -3.17 12.25 -1.37
N LEU A 49 -4.09 11.89 -0.48
CA LEU A 49 -4.23 12.54 0.82
C LEU A 49 -2.99 12.36 1.69
N ALA A 50 -2.37 11.18 1.67
CA ALA A 50 -1.14 10.90 2.40
C ALA A 50 0.05 11.70 1.86
N LEU A 51 0.13 11.88 0.54
CA LEU A 51 1.13 12.74 -0.10
C LEU A 51 0.91 14.22 0.28
N ASP A 52 -0.32 14.70 0.23
CA ASP A 52 -0.66 16.07 0.63
C ASP A 52 -0.28 16.32 2.10
N ALA A 53 -0.63 15.38 2.99
CA ALA A 53 -0.28 15.47 4.40
C ALA A 53 1.25 15.48 4.62
N HIS A 54 1.97 14.63 3.91
CA HIS A 54 3.43 14.60 3.98
C HIS A 54 4.07 15.91 3.51
N ASN A 55 3.64 16.42 2.35
CA ASN A 55 4.15 17.66 1.78
C ASN A 55 3.88 18.86 2.68
N LEU A 56 2.69 18.96 3.27
CA LEU A 56 2.37 20.03 4.21
C LEU A 56 3.28 19.98 5.44
N GLY A 57 3.60 18.78 5.97
CA GLY A 57 4.50 18.61 7.11
C GLY A 57 5.88 19.23 6.89
N PHE A 58 6.41 19.14 5.66
CA PHE A 58 7.69 19.79 5.33
C PHE A 58 7.65 21.31 5.33
N LEU A 59 6.49 21.88 5.01
CA LEU A 59 6.32 23.33 4.91
C LEU A 59 6.04 23.98 6.26
N LEU A 60 5.69 23.19 7.28
CA LEU A 60 5.37 23.72 8.59
C LEU A 60 6.64 24.13 9.36
N PRO A 61 6.61 25.25 10.10
CA PRO A 61 7.62 25.56 11.08
C PRO A 61 7.75 24.45 12.14
N SER A 62 8.97 24.27 12.67
CA SER A 62 9.31 23.17 13.55
C SER A 62 8.42 23.09 14.80
N GLU A 63 8.02 24.24 15.34
CA GLU A 63 7.17 24.35 16.52
C GLU A 63 5.75 23.76 16.35
N TYR A 64 5.30 23.56 15.12
CA TYR A 64 3.98 22.96 14.81
C TYR A 64 4.04 21.50 14.38
N ARG A 65 5.24 20.96 14.08
CA ARG A 65 5.40 19.65 13.46
C ARG A 65 4.86 18.52 14.31
N ASP A 66 5.21 18.49 15.60
CA ASP A 66 4.76 17.42 16.48
C ASP A 66 3.25 17.36 16.61
N ALA A 67 2.60 18.51 16.78
CA ALA A 67 1.14 18.58 16.84
C ALA A 67 0.50 18.18 15.51
N TYR A 68 1.09 18.60 14.40
CA TYR A 68 0.63 18.22 13.06
C TYR A 68 0.80 16.73 12.80
N ASP A 69 1.96 16.18 13.12
CA ASP A 69 2.25 14.77 12.94
C ASP A 69 1.32 13.90 13.77
N GLN A 70 1.11 14.25 15.03
CA GLN A 70 0.19 13.52 15.90
C GLN A 70 -1.26 13.55 15.42
N LEU A 71 -1.78 14.74 15.07
CA LEU A 71 -3.21 14.96 14.86
C LEU A 71 -3.66 14.74 13.42
N ILE A 72 -2.76 14.87 12.44
CA ILE A 72 -3.11 14.87 11.02
C ILE A 72 -2.25 13.88 10.23
N SER A 73 -0.92 14.03 10.23
CA SER A 73 -0.06 13.24 9.36
C SER A 73 -0.10 11.75 9.70
N PHE A 74 0.08 11.39 10.98
CA PHE A 74 0.08 9.99 11.40
C PHE A 74 -1.26 9.28 11.10
N PRO A 75 -2.45 9.79 11.49
CA PRO A 75 -3.71 9.14 11.18
C PRO A 75 -3.93 8.92 9.68
N VAL A 76 -3.59 9.92 8.87
CA VAL A 76 -3.70 9.82 7.41
C VAL A 76 -2.77 8.76 6.85
N GLN A 77 -1.49 8.75 7.27
CA GLN A 77 -0.49 7.76 6.84
C GLN A 77 -0.86 6.34 7.28
N ALA A 78 -1.33 6.17 8.50
CA ALA A 78 -1.75 4.89 9.04
C ALA A 78 -2.94 4.32 8.26
N CYS A 79 -4.00 5.12 8.04
CA CYS A 79 -5.14 4.68 7.25
C CYS A 79 -4.77 4.40 5.79
N SER A 80 -3.98 5.26 5.14
CA SER A 80 -3.48 5.00 3.78
C SER A 80 -2.73 3.67 3.72
N ASN A 81 -1.89 3.37 4.70
CA ASN A 81 -1.16 2.11 4.77
C ASN A 81 -2.10 0.88 4.89
N LEU A 82 -3.14 0.96 5.72
CA LEU A 82 -4.14 -0.11 5.85
C LEU A 82 -4.90 -0.34 4.54
N TYR A 83 -5.35 0.72 3.88
CA TYR A 83 -6.04 0.63 2.59
C TYR A 83 -5.15 0.02 1.51
N ASN A 84 -3.88 0.43 1.41
CA ASN A 84 -2.91 -0.18 0.52
C ASN A 84 -2.68 -1.67 0.82
N MET A 85 -2.62 -2.05 2.10
CA MET A 85 -2.42 -3.44 2.51
C MET A 85 -3.59 -4.33 2.08
N TYR A 86 -4.83 -3.94 2.35
CA TYR A 86 -6.00 -4.74 2.00
C TYR A 86 -6.30 -4.72 0.51
N TYR A 87 -6.01 -3.63 -0.19
CA TYR A 87 -6.01 -3.61 -1.65
C TYR A 87 -5.00 -4.59 -2.22
N ALA A 88 -3.77 -4.58 -1.71
CA ALA A 88 -2.75 -5.55 -2.12
C ALA A 88 -3.16 -6.99 -1.84
N GLN A 89 -3.82 -7.25 -0.71
CA GLN A 89 -4.40 -8.57 -0.41
C GLN A 89 -5.49 -8.96 -1.41
N ALA A 90 -6.38 -8.05 -1.77
CA ALA A 90 -7.44 -8.29 -2.75
C ALA A 90 -6.84 -8.61 -4.14
N LYS A 91 -5.84 -7.85 -4.59
CA LYS A 91 -5.08 -8.13 -5.83
C LYS A 91 -4.38 -9.48 -5.77
N ASN A 92 -3.67 -9.77 -4.67
CA ASN A 92 -3.01 -11.06 -4.47
C ASN A 92 -4.00 -12.22 -4.61
N GLN A 93 -5.15 -12.16 -3.95
CA GLN A 93 -6.16 -13.21 -4.01
C GLN A 93 -6.73 -13.38 -5.42
N ALA A 94 -7.05 -12.28 -6.10
CA ALA A 94 -7.62 -12.30 -7.45
C ALA A 94 -6.64 -12.89 -8.49
N LEU A 95 -5.36 -12.55 -8.41
CA LEU A 95 -4.32 -13.03 -9.31
C LEU A 95 -3.90 -14.48 -8.97
N ALA A 96 -3.78 -14.81 -7.69
CA ALA A 96 -3.47 -16.18 -7.27
C ALA A 96 -4.55 -17.18 -7.69
N ALA A 97 -5.82 -16.79 -7.68
CA ALA A 97 -6.91 -17.61 -8.18
C ALA A 97 -6.77 -17.94 -9.68
N LYS A 98 -6.12 -17.06 -10.43
CA LYS A 98 -5.79 -17.24 -11.86
C LYS A 98 -4.43 -17.92 -12.07
N LYS A 99 -3.73 -18.26 -11.00
CA LYS A 99 -2.35 -18.78 -11.02
C LYS A 99 -1.38 -17.81 -11.71
N ASP A 100 -1.63 -16.51 -11.57
CA ASP A 100 -0.81 -15.46 -12.14
C ASP A 100 0.39 -15.15 -11.23
N PRO A 101 1.64 -15.24 -11.72
CA PRO A 101 2.84 -14.96 -10.92
C PRO A 101 2.90 -13.54 -10.33
N GLU A 102 2.22 -12.56 -10.94
CA GLU A 102 2.10 -11.20 -10.40
C GLU A 102 1.48 -11.19 -8.99
N ALA A 103 0.74 -12.25 -8.62
CA ALA A 103 0.27 -12.43 -7.26
C ALA A 103 1.39 -12.32 -6.22
N ASN A 104 2.63 -12.72 -6.56
CA ASN A 104 3.77 -12.67 -5.65
C ASN A 104 4.22 -11.24 -5.35
N TYR A 105 4.16 -10.34 -6.34
CA TYR A 105 4.39 -8.91 -6.11
C TYR A 105 3.42 -8.35 -5.07
N TRP A 106 2.14 -8.64 -5.25
CA TRP A 106 1.11 -8.16 -4.33
C TRP A 106 1.21 -8.82 -2.93
N ALA A 107 1.66 -10.07 -2.85
CA ALA A 107 1.98 -10.72 -1.57
C ALA A 107 3.10 -9.98 -0.82
N ASN A 108 4.16 -9.57 -1.54
CA ASN A 108 5.25 -8.77 -0.97
C ASN A 108 4.75 -7.38 -0.52
N LYS A 109 3.84 -6.78 -1.28
CA LYS A 109 3.23 -5.49 -0.93
C LYS A 109 2.43 -5.56 0.37
N VAL A 110 1.67 -6.65 0.59
CA VAL A 110 0.98 -6.89 1.88
C VAL A 110 1.98 -6.95 3.03
N ALA A 111 3.06 -7.72 2.87
CA ALA A 111 4.09 -7.85 3.89
C ALA A 111 4.77 -6.51 4.20
N SER A 112 5.09 -5.73 3.18
CA SER A 112 5.70 -4.40 3.34
C SER A 112 4.77 -3.43 4.06
N CYS A 113 3.47 -3.41 3.73
CA CYS A 113 2.50 -2.58 4.44
C CYS A 113 2.33 -3.03 5.89
N PHE A 114 2.34 -4.33 6.15
CA PHE A 114 2.29 -4.88 7.50
C PHE A 114 3.49 -4.43 8.34
N GLN A 115 4.70 -4.46 7.78
CA GLN A 115 5.90 -3.94 8.45
C GLN A 115 5.82 -2.42 8.64
N ARG A 116 5.33 -1.68 7.63
CA ARG A 116 5.20 -0.23 7.71
C ARG A 116 4.28 0.23 8.85
N ASP A 117 3.25 -0.52 9.18
CA ASP A 117 2.39 -0.23 10.33
C ASP A 117 3.20 -0.17 11.65
N SER A 118 4.13 -1.10 11.86
CA SER A 118 5.03 -1.05 13.02
C SER A 118 5.96 0.16 13.00
N ILE A 119 6.49 0.51 11.83
CA ILE A 119 7.36 1.68 11.67
C ILE A 119 6.61 2.97 12.00
N LEU A 120 5.39 3.10 11.52
CA LEU A 120 4.53 4.26 11.81
C LEU A 120 4.20 4.34 13.31
N THR A 121 3.87 3.21 13.92
CA THR A 121 3.58 3.12 15.36
C THR A 121 4.81 3.48 16.20
N ASP A 122 5.97 2.96 15.84
CA ASP A 122 7.24 3.28 16.50
C ASP A 122 7.59 4.78 16.36
N TYR A 123 7.36 5.37 15.20
CA TYR A 123 7.54 6.80 15.00
C TYR A 123 6.62 7.62 15.93
N TYR A 124 5.34 7.25 16.01
CA TYR A 124 4.40 7.90 16.93
C TYR A 124 4.83 7.79 18.39
N HIS A 125 5.27 6.62 18.82
CA HIS A 125 5.62 6.34 20.21
C HIS A 125 6.94 6.97 20.64
N LYS A 126 7.94 7.01 19.73
CA LYS A 126 9.34 7.28 20.11
C LYS A 126 9.84 8.61 19.59
N THR A 127 9.26 9.14 18.50
CA THR A 127 9.81 10.32 17.83
C THR A 127 8.94 11.56 18.02
N ILE A 128 7.63 11.45 17.88
CA ILE A 128 6.73 12.60 18.04
C ILE A 128 6.82 13.11 19.47
N SER A 129 7.14 14.41 19.62
CA SER A 129 7.31 15.07 20.94
C SER A 129 8.23 14.33 21.89
N ASP A 130 9.38 13.85 21.38
CA ASP A 130 10.41 13.13 22.13
C ASP A 130 9.86 11.92 22.92
N GLY A 131 8.87 11.22 22.33
CA GLY A 131 8.28 10.03 22.94
C GLY A 131 7.22 10.31 24.01
N LYS A 132 6.74 11.55 24.14
CA LYS A 132 5.68 11.92 25.09
C LYS A 132 4.42 11.06 24.95
N TRP A 133 4.11 10.61 23.73
CA TRP A 133 2.91 9.84 23.40
C TRP A 133 3.15 8.33 23.36
N ASN A 134 4.22 7.86 23.99
CA ASN A 134 4.52 6.44 24.07
C ASN A 134 3.32 5.68 24.67
N HIS A 135 3.01 4.51 24.10
CA HIS A 135 1.88 3.64 24.42
C HIS A 135 0.47 4.15 24.06
N LEU A 136 0.27 5.37 23.56
CA LEU A 136 -1.07 5.83 23.16
C LEU A 136 -1.62 5.14 21.92
N MET A 137 -0.75 4.58 21.06
CA MET A 137 -1.13 3.79 19.87
C MET A 137 -0.80 2.30 20.04
N SER A 138 -0.97 1.77 21.25
CA SER A 138 -0.68 0.36 21.55
C SER A 138 -1.81 -0.60 21.17
N GLN A 139 -3.00 -0.09 20.83
CA GLN A 139 -4.07 -0.91 20.30
C GLN A 139 -3.62 -1.60 19.01
N ILE A 140 -4.03 -2.83 18.81
CA ILE A 140 -3.72 -3.58 17.60
C ILE A 140 -4.46 -2.95 16.41
N HIS A 141 -3.75 -2.69 15.30
CA HIS A 141 -4.33 -2.07 14.11
C HIS A 141 -4.76 -3.09 13.05
N ILE A 142 -4.16 -4.29 13.06
CA ILE A 142 -4.29 -5.28 11.97
C ILE A 142 -4.63 -6.66 12.56
N GLY A 143 -5.58 -7.34 11.96
CA GLY A 143 -5.98 -8.69 12.36
C GLY A 143 -7.40 -8.78 12.91
N TYR A 144 -8.19 -7.73 12.73
CA TYR A 144 -9.60 -7.72 13.12
C TYR A 144 -10.39 -8.71 12.25
N THR A 145 -11.20 -9.53 12.91
CA THR A 145 -12.18 -10.43 12.30
C THR A 145 -13.59 -10.16 12.78
N SER A 146 -13.72 -9.32 13.79
CA SER A 146 -14.96 -8.84 14.39
C SER A 146 -14.70 -7.44 14.97
N TRP A 147 -15.69 -6.87 15.63
CA TRP A 147 -15.53 -5.57 16.31
C TRP A 147 -14.61 -5.63 17.55
N ASN A 148 -14.35 -6.80 18.08
CA ASN A 148 -13.51 -6.97 19.26
C ASN A 148 -12.03 -6.82 18.91
N ASN A 149 -11.25 -6.23 19.82
CA ASN A 149 -9.81 -6.11 19.67
C ASN A 149 -9.18 -7.51 19.55
N PRO A 150 -8.35 -7.78 18.53
CA PRO A 150 -7.69 -9.07 18.37
C PRO A 150 -6.65 -9.30 19.48
N GLU A 151 -6.41 -10.54 19.84
CA GLU A 151 -5.40 -10.92 20.85
C GLU A 151 -3.97 -10.59 20.38
N LYS A 152 -3.74 -10.64 19.06
CA LYS A 152 -2.43 -10.39 18.47
C LYS A 152 -2.54 -9.76 17.09
N ARG A 153 -1.53 -8.99 16.74
CA ARG A 153 -1.35 -8.42 15.41
C ARG A 153 -1.07 -9.55 14.42
N THR A 154 -1.94 -9.70 13.43
CA THR A 154 -1.87 -10.81 12.47
C THR A 154 -1.87 -10.28 11.04
N MET A 155 -0.83 -10.64 10.28
CA MET A 155 -0.76 -10.26 8.86
C MET A 155 -1.90 -10.91 8.08
N PRO A 156 -2.55 -10.18 7.16
CA PRO A 156 -3.56 -10.74 6.28
C PRO A 156 -3.01 -11.92 5.47
N LYS A 157 -3.87 -12.93 5.28
CA LYS A 157 -3.50 -14.14 4.54
C LYS A 157 -3.19 -13.83 3.09
N ILE A 158 -2.04 -14.29 2.63
CA ILE A 158 -1.56 -14.17 1.24
C ILE A 158 -1.40 -15.55 0.60
N THR A 159 -1.42 -15.59 -0.72
CA THR A 159 -1.15 -16.79 -1.50
C THR A 159 0.02 -16.52 -2.44
N ARG A 160 1.00 -17.41 -2.45
CA ARG A 160 2.09 -17.36 -3.42
C ARG A 160 1.83 -18.36 -4.54
N VAL A 161 2.19 -17.93 -5.73
CA VAL A 161 2.06 -18.73 -6.94
C VAL A 161 3.47 -19.15 -7.36
N PRO A 162 3.69 -20.42 -7.74
CA PRO A 162 4.98 -20.83 -8.27
C PRO A 162 5.37 -19.97 -9.48
N GLU A 163 6.63 -19.56 -9.55
CA GLU A 163 7.15 -18.92 -10.75
C GLU A 163 6.99 -19.88 -11.91
N ARG A 164 6.44 -19.40 -13.00
CA ARG A 164 6.27 -20.22 -14.19
C ARG A 164 7.66 -20.50 -14.78
N SER A 165 8.09 -21.74 -14.72
CA SER A 165 9.26 -22.23 -15.46
C SER A 165 8.94 -22.58 -16.92
N VAL A 166 7.75 -22.25 -17.40
CA VAL A 166 7.30 -22.63 -18.74
C VAL A 166 7.74 -21.54 -19.72
N PRO A 167 8.52 -21.86 -20.73
CA PRO A 167 8.86 -20.89 -21.77
C PRO A 167 7.57 -20.43 -22.46
N TYR A 168 7.40 -19.11 -22.52
CA TYR A 168 6.27 -18.52 -23.24
C TYR A 168 6.36 -18.87 -24.73
N THR A 169 5.27 -19.35 -25.29
CA THR A 169 5.14 -19.53 -26.74
C THR A 169 4.50 -18.28 -27.32
N PHE A 170 5.28 -17.48 -28.01
CA PHE A 170 4.77 -16.31 -28.72
C PHE A 170 4.09 -16.74 -30.02
N LYS A 171 2.85 -16.27 -30.23
CA LYS A 171 2.07 -16.57 -31.42
C LYS A 171 1.84 -15.30 -32.23
N GLU A 172 2.02 -15.41 -33.53
CA GLU A 172 1.60 -14.36 -34.44
C GLU A 172 0.07 -14.26 -34.47
N THR A 173 -0.43 -13.04 -34.35
CA THR A 173 -1.87 -12.74 -34.47
C THR A 173 -2.02 -11.51 -35.32
N LYS A 174 -2.71 -11.66 -36.44
CA LYS A 174 -2.97 -10.56 -37.41
C LYS A 174 -1.70 -9.87 -37.92
N GLY A 175 -0.61 -10.62 -38.14
CA GLY A 175 0.61 -10.10 -38.73
C GLY A 175 1.60 -9.50 -37.74
N TYR A 176 1.39 -9.63 -36.42
CA TYR A 176 2.32 -9.17 -35.39
C TYR A 176 2.42 -10.14 -34.22
N VAL A 177 3.58 -10.09 -33.54
CA VAL A 177 3.84 -10.81 -32.29
C VAL A 177 4.01 -9.77 -31.19
N SER A 178 3.20 -9.87 -30.13
CA SER A 178 3.32 -9.05 -28.94
C SER A 178 4.08 -9.81 -27.87
N ILE A 179 5.13 -9.19 -27.32
CA ILE A 179 5.98 -9.78 -26.28
C ILE A 179 6.09 -8.78 -25.14
N GLU A 180 5.59 -9.16 -23.96
CA GLU A 180 5.80 -8.39 -22.73
C GLU A 180 7.26 -8.56 -22.23
N ALA A 181 7.82 -7.52 -21.65
CA ALA A 181 9.23 -7.51 -21.24
C ALA A 181 9.59 -8.65 -20.27
N GLU A 182 8.69 -9.03 -19.38
CA GLU A 182 8.89 -10.11 -18.40
C GLU A 182 8.85 -11.53 -19.00
N HIS A 183 8.40 -11.67 -20.26
CA HIS A 183 8.22 -12.97 -20.91
C HIS A 183 9.43 -13.39 -21.73
N PHE A 184 10.62 -12.84 -21.46
CA PHE A 184 11.83 -13.27 -22.13
C PHE A 184 12.14 -14.75 -21.85
N THR A 185 12.58 -15.47 -22.86
CA THR A 185 12.92 -16.90 -22.74
C THR A 185 14.34 -17.14 -22.22
N ARG A 186 15.20 -16.14 -22.28
CA ARG A 186 16.58 -16.22 -21.83
C ARG A 186 17.10 -14.83 -21.48
N ALA A 187 17.73 -14.72 -20.31
CA ALA A 187 18.54 -13.57 -19.91
C ALA A 187 20.03 -13.96 -19.92
N VAL A 188 20.86 -13.15 -20.52
CA VAL A 188 22.32 -13.33 -20.51
C VAL A 188 22.91 -12.25 -19.64
N SER A 189 23.52 -12.65 -18.54
CA SER A 189 24.22 -11.76 -17.61
C SER A 189 25.67 -11.58 -18.08
N GLU A 190 26.23 -10.40 -17.88
CA GLU A 190 27.64 -10.10 -18.18
C GLU A 190 28.32 -9.51 -16.95
N GLY A 191 29.40 -10.13 -16.53
CA GLY A 191 30.15 -9.72 -15.35
C GLY A 191 29.29 -9.77 -14.06
N LYS A 192 29.13 -8.62 -13.40
CA LYS A 192 28.30 -8.48 -12.19
C LYS A 192 26.88 -8.00 -12.46
N THR A 193 26.53 -7.78 -13.74
CA THR A 193 25.22 -7.27 -14.15
C THR A 193 24.29 -8.43 -14.46
N THR A 194 23.12 -8.45 -13.81
CA THR A 194 22.07 -9.45 -14.03
C THR A 194 20.77 -8.76 -14.39
N TRP A 195 20.03 -9.36 -15.32
CA TRP A 195 18.69 -8.89 -15.65
C TRP A 195 17.69 -9.31 -14.56
N SER A 196 16.89 -8.39 -14.09
CA SER A 196 15.83 -8.68 -13.15
C SER A 196 14.49 -8.08 -13.60
N ILE A 197 13.41 -8.76 -13.24
CA ILE A 197 12.05 -8.32 -13.51
C ILE A 197 11.63 -7.35 -12.39
N ILE A 198 11.11 -6.18 -12.77
CA ILE A 198 10.51 -5.22 -11.85
C ILE A 198 8.99 -5.34 -11.98
N PRO A 199 8.32 -6.07 -11.08
CA PRO A 199 6.89 -6.33 -11.16
C PRO A 199 6.07 -5.04 -11.12
N GLY A 200 5.07 -4.93 -12.02
CA GLY A 200 4.16 -3.79 -12.06
C GLY A 200 4.75 -2.47 -12.53
N PHE A 201 5.97 -2.48 -13.08
CA PHE A 201 6.63 -1.28 -13.60
C PHE A 201 6.33 -1.01 -15.08
N GLY A 202 5.81 -2.00 -15.80
CA GLY A 202 5.38 -1.84 -17.19
C GLY A 202 4.00 -1.18 -17.32
N LYS A 203 3.66 -0.77 -18.54
CA LYS A 203 2.31 -0.25 -18.84
C LYS A 203 1.22 -1.30 -18.63
N THR A 204 1.53 -2.54 -18.92
CA THR A 204 0.62 -3.70 -18.87
C THR A 204 1.04 -4.71 -17.81
N LEU A 205 2.31 -5.04 -17.69
CA LEU A 205 2.85 -6.01 -16.75
C LEU A 205 4.10 -5.44 -16.05
N SER A 206 5.27 -6.07 -16.25
CA SER A 206 6.51 -5.75 -15.58
C SER A 206 7.51 -5.06 -16.49
N GLY A 207 8.45 -4.31 -15.90
CA GLY A 207 9.68 -3.88 -16.56
C GLY A 207 10.80 -4.88 -16.36
N ILE A 208 11.91 -4.69 -17.07
CA ILE A 208 13.18 -5.40 -16.85
C ILE A 208 14.31 -4.39 -16.67
N THR A 209 15.30 -4.71 -15.81
CA THR A 209 16.47 -3.90 -15.55
C THR A 209 17.69 -4.78 -15.44
#